data_7f91892b0eb8796a83bc079089771281
#
_entry.id   7f91892b0eb8796a83bc079089771281
#
_cell.length_a   1.000
_cell.length_b   1.000
_cell.length_c   1.000
_cell.angle_alpha   90.00
_cell.angle_beta   90.00
_cell.angle_gamma   90.00
#
_symmetry.space_group_name_H-M   'P 1'
#
loop_
_entity.id
_entity.type
_entity.pdbx_description
1 polymer ?
#
loop_
_entity_poly.entity_id
_entity_poly.type
_entity_poly.pdbx_seq_one_letter_code
_entity_poly.pdbx_strand_id
1 'polypeptide(L)'
;MTKEMKTNKGQAGFSLIELLIVVAIIGIIAAIAIPNLLASKRAANEGSAVASMRTITSAEATYAATTGSGAYGTLPNLAGQGLVDSVLGGAAGTKSGYSFVSTPSGTGTAADPWLYLSTASPQAVGGVTATGTRNFASDPTGVIYSGAGSTTPMSAATGTAIGN
;
A
#
# COMPACT_ATOMS: atom_id res chain seq x y z
N MET A 1 71.03 -31.88 2.52
CA MET A 1 69.71 -31.34 2.98
C MET A 1 69.49 -30.00 2.29
N THR A 2 68.86 -30.01 1.17
CA THR A 2 68.49 -28.78 0.39
C THR A 2 67.16 -28.27 0.88
N LYS A 3 67.16 -27.04 1.47
CA LYS A 3 65.95 -26.36 1.99
C LYS A 3 65.31 -25.68 0.83
N GLU A 4 64.13 -26.20 0.41
CA GLU A 4 63.26 -25.53 -0.60
C GLU A 4 62.75 -24.21 -0.01
N MET A 5 63.12 -23.12 -0.66
CA MET A 5 62.53 -21.80 -0.41
C MET A 5 61.14 -21.78 -1.04
N LYS A 6 60.08 -21.79 -0.21
CA LYS A 6 58.72 -21.46 -0.64
C LYS A 6 58.67 -20.01 -1.10
N THR A 7 58.55 -19.78 -2.39
CA THR A 7 58.25 -18.48 -2.95
C THR A 7 56.83 -18.09 -2.51
N ASN A 8 56.71 -17.11 -1.64
CA ASN A 8 55.45 -16.44 -1.35
C ASN A 8 54.96 -15.77 -2.64
N LYS A 9 53.89 -16.30 -3.25
CA LYS A 9 53.14 -15.62 -4.31
C LYS A 9 52.66 -14.32 -3.73
N GLY A 10 53.19 -13.19 -4.21
CA GLY A 10 52.83 -11.86 -3.77
C GLY A 10 51.32 -11.67 -3.85
N GLN A 11 50.69 -11.33 -2.74
CA GLN A 11 49.31 -10.85 -2.73
C GLN A 11 49.31 -9.53 -3.50
N ALA A 12 48.70 -9.52 -4.71
CA ALA A 12 48.45 -8.31 -5.45
C ALA A 12 47.43 -7.48 -4.65
N GLY A 13 47.87 -6.37 -4.07
CA GLY A 13 46.99 -5.42 -3.37
C GLY A 13 46.15 -4.66 -4.38
N PHE A 14 44.92 -4.34 -3.99
CA PHE A 14 44.01 -3.48 -4.78
C PHE A 14 44.60 -2.07 -4.90
N SER A 15 44.53 -1.50 -6.11
CA SER A 15 44.90 -0.10 -6.33
C SER A 15 43.83 0.82 -5.79
N LEU A 16 44.21 1.93 -5.16
CA LEU A 16 43.27 2.95 -4.67
C LEU A 16 42.40 3.51 -5.80
N ILE A 17 42.95 3.65 -7.03
CA ILE A 17 42.23 4.12 -8.18
C ILE A 17 41.19 3.13 -8.68
N GLU A 18 41.42 1.83 -8.60
CA GLU A 18 40.45 0.78 -8.92
C GLU A 18 39.22 0.87 -8.02
N LEU A 19 39.45 1.04 -6.70
CA LEU A 19 38.36 1.21 -5.76
C LEU A 19 37.57 2.51 -6.02
N LEU A 20 38.28 3.59 -6.32
CA LEU A 20 37.66 4.90 -6.57
C LEU A 20 36.76 4.89 -7.82
N ILE A 21 37.20 4.26 -8.90
CA ILE A 21 36.40 4.13 -10.14
C ILE A 21 35.15 3.28 -9.89
N VAL A 22 35.27 2.16 -9.16
CA VAL A 22 34.14 1.28 -8.83
C VAL A 22 33.08 2.03 -8.02
N VAL A 23 33.50 2.76 -6.98
CA VAL A 23 32.55 3.54 -6.16
C VAL A 23 31.90 4.65 -6.97
N ALA A 24 32.62 5.31 -7.87
CA ALA A 24 32.06 6.34 -8.74
C ALA A 24 31.00 5.77 -9.69
N ILE A 25 31.25 4.60 -10.30
CA ILE A 25 30.28 3.94 -11.18
C ILE A 25 29.03 3.51 -10.40
N ILE A 26 29.21 2.89 -9.21
CA ILE A 26 28.08 2.51 -8.35
C ILE A 26 27.26 3.75 -7.96
N GLY A 27 27.90 4.87 -7.64
CA GLY A 27 27.22 6.12 -7.31
C GLY A 27 26.34 6.65 -8.46
N ILE A 28 26.84 6.60 -9.70
CA ILE A 28 26.07 7.00 -10.88
C ILE A 28 24.86 6.08 -11.11
N ILE A 29 25.07 4.76 -11.02
CA ILE A 29 23.96 3.79 -11.18
C ILE A 29 22.93 3.98 -10.07
N ALA A 30 23.35 4.13 -8.82
CA ALA A 30 22.44 4.34 -7.68
C ALA A 30 21.63 5.65 -7.82
N ALA A 31 22.25 6.73 -8.31
CA ALA A 31 21.56 7.99 -8.50
C ALA A 31 20.38 7.91 -9.49
N ILE A 32 20.45 7.04 -10.48
CA ILE A 32 19.38 6.80 -11.46
C ILE A 32 18.39 5.73 -10.95
N ALA A 33 18.89 4.68 -10.33
CA ALA A 33 18.09 3.52 -9.95
C ALA A 33 17.19 3.78 -8.73
N ILE A 34 17.68 4.50 -7.72
CA ILE A 34 16.93 4.72 -6.47
C ILE A 34 15.62 5.47 -6.71
N PRO A 35 15.55 6.64 -7.41
CA PRO A 35 14.28 7.34 -7.62
C PRO A 35 13.29 6.52 -8.43
N ASN A 36 13.76 5.75 -9.43
CA ASN A 36 12.89 4.87 -10.22
C ASN A 36 12.33 3.71 -9.39
N LEU A 37 13.12 3.13 -8.51
CA LEU A 37 12.68 2.08 -7.59
C LEU A 37 11.61 2.60 -6.61
N LEU A 38 11.79 3.80 -6.08
CA LEU A 38 10.81 4.43 -5.18
C LEU A 38 9.49 4.73 -5.90
N ALA A 39 9.53 5.19 -7.15
CA ALA A 39 8.34 5.41 -7.96
C ALA A 39 7.60 4.09 -8.24
N SER A 40 8.32 3.04 -8.61
CA SER A 40 7.77 1.71 -8.85
C SER A 40 7.15 1.11 -7.57
N LYS A 41 7.79 1.29 -6.42
CA LYS A 41 7.26 0.85 -5.12
C LYS A 41 5.94 1.55 -4.78
N ARG A 42 5.85 2.87 -4.99
CA ARG A 42 4.60 3.62 -4.78
C ARG A 42 3.49 3.12 -5.70
N ALA A 43 3.77 2.95 -6.98
CA ALA A 43 2.78 2.43 -7.93
C ALA A 43 2.29 1.02 -7.56
N ALA A 44 3.18 0.14 -7.09
CA ALA A 44 2.83 -1.19 -6.60
C ALA A 44 1.94 -1.13 -5.35
N ASN A 45 2.25 -0.23 -4.40
CA ASN A 45 1.43 -0.02 -3.20
C ASN A 45 0.03 0.50 -3.57
N GLU A 46 -0.07 1.45 -4.50
CA GLU A 46 -1.34 1.98 -4.99
C GLU A 46 -2.18 0.90 -5.68
N GLY A 47 -1.56 0.06 -6.52
CA GLY A 47 -2.24 -1.08 -7.14
C GLY A 47 -2.77 -2.08 -6.10
N SER A 48 -1.97 -2.38 -5.07
CA SER A 48 -2.39 -3.22 -3.94
C SER A 48 -3.54 -2.58 -3.14
N ALA A 49 -3.50 -1.26 -2.93
CA ALA A 49 -4.56 -0.52 -2.25
C ALA A 49 -5.88 -0.60 -3.02
N VAL A 50 -5.87 -0.37 -4.33
CA VAL A 50 -7.06 -0.49 -5.19
C VAL A 50 -7.63 -1.92 -5.16
N ALA A 51 -6.78 -2.95 -5.23
CA ALA A 51 -7.21 -4.35 -5.11
C ALA A 51 -7.88 -4.62 -3.75
N SER A 52 -7.29 -4.11 -2.66
CA SER A 52 -7.87 -4.23 -1.31
C SER A 52 -9.20 -3.49 -1.19
N MET A 53 -9.35 -2.30 -1.80
CA MET A 53 -10.61 -1.55 -1.84
C MET A 53 -11.71 -2.34 -2.58
N ARG A 54 -11.40 -3.01 -3.69
CA ARG A 54 -12.35 -3.91 -4.37
C ARG A 54 -12.81 -5.06 -3.49
N THR A 55 -11.87 -5.67 -2.76
CA THR A 55 -12.18 -6.73 -1.79
C THR A 55 -13.10 -6.22 -0.69
N ILE A 56 -12.83 -5.05 -0.11
CA ILE A 56 -13.67 -4.44 0.93
C ILE A 56 -15.05 -4.12 0.38
N THR A 57 -15.15 -3.50 -0.80
CA THR A 57 -16.45 -3.18 -1.44
C THR A 57 -17.32 -4.43 -1.67
N SER A 58 -16.70 -5.53 -2.15
CA SER A 58 -17.38 -6.82 -2.33
C SER A 58 -17.78 -7.45 -0.99
N ALA A 59 -16.91 -7.35 0.01
CA ALA A 59 -17.16 -7.84 1.36
C ALA A 59 -18.32 -7.09 2.04
N GLU A 60 -18.40 -5.77 1.88
CA GLU A 60 -19.49 -4.93 2.40
C GLU A 60 -20.85 -5.35 1.78
N ALA A 61 -20.89 -5.54 0.47
CA ALA A 61 -22.12 -6.00 -0.20
C ALA A 61 -22.55 -7.39 0.30
N THR A 62 -21.59 -8.30 0.51
CA THR A 62 -21.85 -9.64 1.04
C THR A 62 -22.32 -9.57 2.50
N TYR A 63 -21.68 -8.76 3.33
CA TYR A 63 -22.04 -8.56 4.72
C TYR A 63 -23.46 -8.02 4.86
N ALA A 64 -23.81 -6.99 4.11
CA ALA A 64 -25.16 -6.40 4.10
C ALA A 64 -26.23 -7.42 3.68
N ALA A 65 -25.91 -8.27 2.70
CA ALA A 65 -26.86 -9.28 2.21
C ALA A 65 -27.03 -10.48 3.18
N THR A 66 -26.09 -10.70 4.09
CA THR A 66 -26.10 -11.86 4.99
C THR A 66 -26.27 -11.45 6.45
N THR A 67 -25.19 -11.21 7.15
CA THR A 67 -25.14 -10.97 8.60
C THR A 67 -25.64 -9.59 9.00
N GLY A 68 -25.45 -8.59 8.13
CA GLY A 68 -25.77 -7.18 8.40
C GLY A 68 -27.27 -6.87 8.33
N SER A 69 -28.10 -7.76 7.76
CA SER A 69 -29.56 -7.51 7.56
C SER A 69 -29.82 -6.17 6.87
N GLY A 70 -29.02 -5.84 5.85
CA GLY A 70 -29.04 -4.58 5.12
C GLY A 70 -28.00 -3.56 5.58
N ALA A 71 -27.51 -3.66 6.82
CA ALA A 71 -26.46 -2.77 7.34
C ALA A 71 -25.06 -3.19 6.84
N TYR A 72 -24.18 -2.22 6.67
CA TYR A 72 -22.77 -2.43 6.36
C TYR A 72 -21.95 -2.64 7.64
N GLY A 73 -20.73 -3.15 7.50
CA GLY A 73 -19.86 -3.49 8.62
C GLY A 73 -18.62 -2.59 8.73
N THR A 74 -17.96 -2.66 9.88
CA THR A 74 -16.57 -2.18 10.00
C THR A 74 -15.61 -3.26 9.50
N LEU A 75 -14.35 -2.89 9.20
CA LEU A 75 -13.36 -3.89 8.79
C LEU A 75 -13.21 -5.06 9.76
N PRO A 76 -13.21 -4.87 11.10
CA PRO A 76 -13.24 -5.98 12.05
C PRO A 76 -14.49 -6.87 11.93
N ASN A 77 -15.66 -6.30 11.63
CA ASN A 77 -16.88 -7.07 11.42
C ASN A 77 -16.77 -7.97 10.17
N LEU A 78 -16.23 -7.42 9.08
CA LEU A 78 -15.99 -8.16 7.84
C LEU A 78 -14.97 -9.30 8.04
N ALA A 79 -13.90 -9.04 8.80
CA ALA A 79 -12.91 -10.05 9.13
C ALA A 79 -13.47 -11.15 10.03
N GLY A 80 -14.34 -10.81 10.99
CA GLY A 80 -15.04 -11.77 11.83
C GLY A 80 -15.92 -12.75 11.06
N GLN A 81 -16.38 -12.36 9.87
CA GLN A 81 -17.14 -13.22 8.94
C GLN A 81 -16.25 -13.89 7.88
N GLY A 82 -14.92 -13.68 7.94
CA GLY A 82 -13.98 -14.23 6.96
C GLY A 82 -14.08 -13.60 5.56
N LEU A 83 -14.72 -12.43 5.44
CA LEU A 83 -14.92 -11.73 4.17
C LEU A 83 -13.69 -10.91 3.73
N VAL A 84 -12.86 -10.51 4.68
CA VAL A 84 -11.57 -9.87 4.45
C VAL A 84 -10.49 -10.55 5.28
N ASP A 85 -9.22 -10.39 4.89
CA ASP A 85 -8.10 -10.97 5.64
C ASP A 85 -7.90 -10.26 7.00
N SER A 86 -7.23 -10.94 7.93
CA SER A 86 -6.98 -10.42 9.28
C SER A 86 -6.06 -9.19 9.30
N VAL A 87 -5.32 -8.93 8.23
CA VAL A 87 -4.45 -7.75 8.11
C VAL A 87 -5.30 -6.52 7.84
N LEU A 88 -6.30 -6.61 6.96
CA LEU A 88 -7.26 -5.54 6.69
C LEU A 88 -8.24 -5.35 7.87
N GLY A 89 -8.73 -6.45 8.44
CA GLY A 89 -9.67 -6.43 9.57
C GLY A 89 -9.05 -6.18 10.95
N GLY A 90 -7.72 -6.10 11.04
CA GLY A 90 -7.03 -5.80 12.28
C GLY A 90 -7.23 -4.34 12.74
N ALA A 91 -6.93 -4.07 14.02
CA ALA A 91 -7.10 -2.74 14.61
C ALA A 91 -6.33 -1.62 13.86
N ALA A 92 -5.24 -1.96 13.21
CA ALA A 92 -4.45 -1.00 12.41
C ALA A 92 -4.92 -0.87 10.97
N GLY A 93 -5.61 -1.90 10.40
CA GLY A 93 -6.11 -1.89 9.03
C GLY A 93 -5.05 -1.51 7.98
N THR A 94 -3.77 -1.95 8.17
CA THR A 94 -2.66 -1.46 7.33
C THR A 94 -2.13 -2.56 6.43
N LYS A 95 -1.99 -2.25 5.12
CA LYS A 95 -1.46 -3.17 4.12
C LYS A 95 -0.75 -2.41 3.02
N SER A 96 0.42 -2.89 2.61
CA SER A 96 1.22 -2.30 1.50
C SER A 96 1.42 -0.79 1.63
N GLY A 97 1.69 -0.29 2.85
CA GLY A 97 1.92 1.13 3.11
C GLY A 97 0.67 2.02 3.04
N TYR A 98 -0.53 1.42 3.04
CA TYR A 98 -1.82 2.09 3.13
C TYR A 98 -2.54 1.73 4.42
N SER A 99 -3.28 2.68 4.97
CA SER A 99 -4.21 2.50 6.08
C SER A 99 -5.63 2.47 5.53
N PHE A 100 -6.41 1.48 5.96
CA PHE A 100 -7.78 1.25 5.50
C PHE A 100 -8.77 1.47 6.66
N VAL A 101 -9.89 2.11 6.34
CA VAL A 101 -10.99 2.30 7.29
C VAL A 101 -12.29 2.06 6.53
N SER A 102 -13.24 1.34 7.14
CA SER A 102 -14.62 1.29 6.69
C SER A 102 -15.53 1.81 7.80
N THR A 103 -16.32 2.83 7.48
CA THR A 103 -17.21 3.51 8.43
C THR A 103 -18.64 3.34 7.93
N PRO A 104 -19.42 2.43 8.52
CA PRO A 104 -20.85 2.30 8.23
C PRO A 104 -21.62 3.47 8.84
N SER A 105 -22.74 3.83 8.22
CA SER A 105 -23.65 4.89 8.66
C SER A 105 -25.08 4.60 8.24
N GLY A 106 -26.04 5.38 8.76
CA GLY A 106 -27.46 5.22 8.50
C GLY A 106 -28.18 4.32 9.50
N THR A 107 -29.51 4.34 9.44
CA THR A 107 -30.40 3.57 10.33
C THR A 107 -31.32 2.60 9.57
N GLY A 108 -31.18 2.53 8.25
CA GLY A 108 -31.95 1.63 7.39
C GLY A 108 -33.37 2.10 7.10
N THR A 109 -33.67 3.36 7.35
CA THR A 109 -34.98 3.97 7.02
C THR A 109 -34.92 4.61 5.64
N ALA A 110 -36.09 4.87 5.04
CA ALA A 110 -36.16 5.57 3.75
C ALA A 110 -35.56 6.99 3.82
N ALA A 111 -35.59 7.63 5.00
CA ALA A 111 -35.02 8.95 5.23
C ALA A 111 -33.51 8.90 5.55
N ASP A 112 -33.01 7.77 6.06
CA ASP A 112 -31.62 7.55 6.46
C ASP A 112 -31.20 6.11 6.07
N PRO A 113 -30.92 5.86 4.77
CA PRO A 113 -30.55 4.53 4.28
C PRO A 113 -29.20 4.07 4.82
N TRP A 114 -29.00 2.75 4.85
CA TRP A 114 -27.69 2.19 5.17
C TRP A 114 -26.67 2.62 4.13
N LEU A 115 -25.56 3.18 4.61
CA LEU A 115 -24.42 3.62 3.81
C LEU A 115 -23.12 3.14 4.44
N TYR A 116 -22.04 3.18 3.68
CA TYR A 116 -20.68 3.09 4.20
C TYR A 116 -19.75 3.99 3.42
N LEU A 117 -18.65 4.36 4.04
CA LEU A 117 -17.51 4.98 3.38
C LEU A 117 -16.27 4.15 3.72
N SER A 118 -15.74 3.46 2.74
CA SER A 118 -14.44 2.80 2.86
C SER A 118 -13.37 3.69 2.24
N THR A 119 -12.25 3.82 2.94
CA THR A 119 -11.13 4.68 2.53
C THR A 119 -9.80 3.95 2.64
N ALA A 120 -8.88 4.30 1.73
CA ALA A 120 -7.49 3.89 1.80
C ALA A 120 -6.59 5.12 1.67
N SER A 121 -5.75 5.35 2.67
CA SER A 121 -4.84 6.50 2.73
C SER A 121 -3.40 6.02 2.85
N PRO A 122 -2.45 6.61 2.10
CA PRO A 122 -1.04 6.28 2.25
C PRO A 122 -0.54 6.65 3.65
N GLN A 123 0.28 5.81 4.26
CA GLN A 123 0.86 6.07 5.58
C GLN A 123 1.87 7.22 5.57
N ALA A 124 2.51 7.47 4.42
CA ALA A 124 3.41 8.58 4.22
C ALA A 124 3.22 9.18 2.84
N VAL A 125 3.19 10.52 2.77
CA VAL A 125 3.11 11.30 1.54
C VAL A 125 4.33 12.19 1.40
N GLY A 126 4.80 12.35 0.17
CA GLY A 126 5.97 13.17 -0.14
C GLY A 126 7.32 12.56 0.26
N GLY A 127 8.39 13.02 -0.38
CA GLY A 127 9.76 12.58 -0.12
C GLY A 127 10.05 11.13 -0.49
N VAL A 128 11.18 10.64 0.01
CA VAL A 128 11.69 9.28 -0.29
C VAL A 128 10.96 8.17 0.44
N THR A 129 10.29 8.50 1.55
CA THR A 129 9.52 7.55 2.39
C THR A 129 8.07 7.42 1.98
N ALA A 130 7.60 8.18 0.99
CA ALA A 130 6.22 8.15 0.53
C ALA A 130 5.79 6.74 0.14
N THR A 131 4.65 6.30 0.66
CA THR A 131 4.06 4.98 0.38
C THR A 131 3.06 5.02 -0.76
N GLY A 132 2.54 6.20 -1.10
CA GLY A 132 1.66 6.45 -2.23
C GLY A 132 1.49 7.94 -2.50
N THR A 133 0.82 8.27 -3.61
CA THR A 133 0.53 9.65 -4.07
C THR A 133 -0.97 9.92 -4.16
N ARG A 134 -1.81 8.91 -3.97
CA ARG A 134 -3.28 9.01 -4.07
C ARG A 134 -3.96 8.38 -2.87
N ASN A 135 -5.09 8.96 -2.47
CA ASN A 135 -6.07 8.32 -1.60
C ASN A 135 -7.15 7.65 -2.44
N PHE A 136 -7.80 6.66 -1.85
CA PHE A 136 -8.92 5.98 -2.48
C PHE A 136 -10.12 5.96 -1.53
N ALA A 137 -11.34 6.02 -2.09
CA ALA A 137 -12.58 5.88 -1.35
C ALA A 137 -13.61 5.10 -2.18
N SER A 138 -14.50 4.41 -1.50
CA SER A 138 -15.62 3.71 -2.10
C SER A 138 -16.84 3.81 -1.18
N ASP A 139 -18.01 3.81 -1.80
CA ASP A 139 -19.33 3.87 -1.16
C ASP A 139 -20.24 2.74 -1.69
N PRO A 140 -21.52 2.66 -1.29
CA PRO A 140 -22.45 1.63 -1.76
C PRO A 140 -22.71 1.59 -3.28
N THR A 141 -22.30 2.59 -4.04
CA THR A 141 -22.35 2.52 -5.52
C THR A 141 -21.37 1.51 -6.10
N GLY A 142 -20.38 1.07 -5.30
CA GLY A 142 -19.35 0.13 -5.73
C GLY A 142 -18.21 0.77 -6.54
N VAL A 143 -18.31 2.07 -6.83
CA VAL A 143 -17.29 2.80 -7.57
C VAL A 143 -16.14 3.17 -6.64
N ILE A 144 -14.91 2.98 -7.10
CA ILE A 144 -13.70 3.43 -6.39
C ILE A 144 -13.29 4.79 -6.97
N TYR A 145 -13.14 5.74 -6.10
CA TYR A 145 -12.67 7.10 -6.42
C TYR A 145 -11.25 7.30 -5.94
N SER A 146 -10.47 8.08 -6.69
CA SER A 146 -9.14 8.51 -6.28
C SER A 146 -9.08 10.03 -6.10
N GLY A 147 -8.40 10.45 -5.05
CA GLY A 147 -8.10 11.84 -4.75
C GLY A 147 -6.60 12.07 -4.56
N ALA A 148 -6.20 13.33 -4.35
CA ALA A 148 -4.82 13.67 -4.02
C ALA A 148 -4.40 12.98 -2.72
N GLY A 149 -3.17 12.45 -2.69
CA GLY A 149 -2.64 11.71 -1.56
C GLY A 149 -2.53 12.57 -0.29
N SER A 150 -3.09 12.06 0.78
CA SER A 150 -3.02 12.61 2.14
C SER A 150 -2.96 11.45 3.13
N THR A 151 -2.31 11.62 4.26
CA THR A 151 -2.37 10.66 5.36
C THR A 151 -3.73 10.67 6.08
N THR A 152 -4.55 11.70 5.83
CA THR A 152 -5.92 11.79 6.32
C THR A 152 -6.87 11.06 5.37
N PRO A 153 -7.77 10.20 5.88
CA PRO A 153 -8.80 9.55 5.06
C PRO A 153 -9.68 10.57 4.31
N MET A 154 -10.19 10.18 3.15
CA MET A 154 -11.20 10.98 2.44
C MET A 154 -12.49 11.03 3.27
N SER A 155 -13.14 12.19 3.28
CA SER A 155 -14.42 12.39 4.00
C SER A 155 -15.65 11.98 3.19
N ALA A 156 -15.50 11.74 1.88
CA ALA A 156 -16.54 11.29 0.98
C ALA A 156 -15.93 10.54 -0.21
N ALA A 157 -16.71 9.69 -0.86
CA ALA A 157 -16.32 9.00 -2.09
C ALA A 157 -16.44 10.00 -3.28
N THR A 158 -15.49 10.91 -3.35
CA THR A 158 -15.41 11.96 -4.37
C THR A 158 -14.06 11.94 -5.05
N GLY A 159 -13.97 12.49 -6.25
CA GLY A 159 -12.70 12.54 -7.01
C GLY A 159 -12.84 11.87 -8.37
N THR A 160 -11.74 11.39 -8.92
CA THR A 160 -11.75 10.70 -10.21
C THR A 160 -12.11 9.24 -10.02
N ALA A 161 -13.21 8.79 -10.66
CA ALA A 161 -13.60 7.38 -10.65
C ALA A 161 -12.50 6.54 -11.32
N ILE A 162 -12.09 5.48 -10.64
CA ILE A 162 -11.19 4.46 -11.20
C ILE A 162 -12.11 3.32 -11.62
N GLY A 163 -12.16 2.99 -12.91
CA GLY A 163 -13.03 1.93 -13.42
C GLY A 163 -12.92 0.62 -12.61
N ASN A 164 -14.03 -0.07 -12.51
CA ASN A 164 -14.12 -1.41 -11.91
C ASN A 164 -13.36 -2.43 -12.75
#